data_0fc4abc87214972771b5bb15879a3023
#
_entry.id   0fc4abc87214972771b5bb15879a3023
#
_cell.length_a   1.000
_cell.length_b   1.000
_cell.length_c   1.000
_cell.angle_alpha   90.00
_cell.angle_beta   90.00
_cell.angle_gamma   90.00
#
_symmetry.space_group_name_H-M   'P 1'
#
loop_
_entity.id
_entity.type
_entity.pdbx_description
1 polymer ?
#
loop_
_entity_poly.entity_id
_entity_poly.type
_entity_poly.pdbx_seq_one_letter_code
_entity_poly.pdbx_strand_id
1 'polypeptide(L)'
;MDQGTKKIARRLNLMTVQELETVWAPRVLSIVRVVAALIFMEHGTQKLFGFPPSPNPGPALFSLYGFAGMLEVVGGALLVLGLFTRPVAFILSGEMAFAYWMSHAPRNVFPLLNGGDASILYCFLFLYLAFAGGGAWSLDRALRLKM
;
A
#
# COMPACT_ATOMS: atom_id res chain seq x y z
N MET A 1 1.06 32.19 12.56
CA MET A 1 2.19 32.68 11.75
C MET A 1 1.85 34.09 11.31
N ASP A 2 2.67 35.05 11.72
CA ASP A 2 2.48 36.49 11.47
C ASP A 2 2.60 36.81 9.97
N GLN A 3 1.99 37.91 9.54
CA GLN A 3 2.01 38.43 8.16
C GLN A 3 3.44 38.68 7.65
N GLY A 4 4.35 39.11 8.52
CA GLY A 4 5.77 39.33 8.21
C GLY A 4 6.48 38.06 7.82
N THR A 5 6.27 36.99 8.57
CA THR A 5 6.84 35.66 8.31
C THR A 5 6.34 35.06 6.99
N LYS A 6 5.06 35.23 6.66
CA LYS A 6 4.49 34.82 5.37
C LYS A 6 5.10 35.57 4.21
N LYS A 7 5.36 36.87 4.36
CA LYS A 7 5.98 37.73 3.34
C LYS A 7 7.44 37.36 3.10
N ILE A 8 8.20 37.01 4.14
CA ILE A 8 9.56 36.55 4.04
C ILE A 8 9.63 35.16 3.37
N ALA A 9 8.80 34.19 3.80
CA ALA A 9 8.73 32.88 3.18
C ALA A 9 8.37 32.95 1.69
N ARG A 10 7.45 33.84 1.30
CA ARG A 10 7.11 34.12 -0.10
C ARG A 10 8.27 34.72 -0.90
N ARG A 11 9.07 35.62 -0.27
CA ARG A 11 10.26 36.20 -0.91
C ARG A 11 11.40 35.21 -1.11
N LEU A 12 11.52 34.24 -0.21
CA LEU A 12 12.55 33.19 -0.27
C LEU A 12 12.11 31.94 -1.02
N ASN A 13 10.87 31.94 -1.56
CA ASN A 13 10.28 30.79 -2.27
C ASN A 13 10.31 29.49 -1.43
N LEU A 14 10.24 29.59 -0.10
CA LEU A 14 10.25 28.47 0.81
C LEU A 14 8.83 27.92 0.94
N MET A 15 8.69 26.59 0.82
CA MET A 15 7.43 25.90 1.11
C MET A 15 7.07 26.07 2.58
N THR A 16 5.82 26.44 2.84
CA THR A 16 5.29 26.50 4.20
C THR A 16 4.93 25.11 4.69
N VAL A 17 4.95 24.87 6.00
CA VAL A 17 4.49 23.60 6.60
C VAL A 17 3.06 23.28 6.14
N GLN A 18 2.20 24.29 6.07
CA GLN A 18 0.83 24.13 5.59
C GLN A 18 0.76 23.64 4.14
N GLU A 19 1.63 24.11 3.24
CA GLU A 19 1.70 23.62 1.86
C GLU A 19 2.21 22.18 1.79
N LEU A 20 3.15 21.81 2.65
CA LEU A 20 3.62 20.42 2.76
C LEU A 20 2.46 19.50 3.17
N GLU A 21 1.69 19.86 4.18
CA GLU A 21 0.59 19.03 4.71
C GLU A 21 -0.62 18.97 3.76
N THR A 22 -1.01 20.11 3.18
CA THR A 22 -2.28 20.19 2.42
C THR A 22 -2.14 19.88 0.94
N VAL A 23 -0.95 20.08 0.36
CA VAL A 23 -0.70 19.91 -1.07
C VAL A 23 0.20 18.72 -1.35
N TRP A 24 1.35 18.65 -0.68
CA TRP A 24 2.36 17.65 -1.01
C TRP A 24 2.11 16.31 -0.34
N ALA A 25 1.78 16.27 0.94
CA ALA A 25 1.56 15.00 1.64
C ALA A 25 0.48 14.13 0.97
N PRO A 26 -0.70 14.66 0.52
CA PRO A 26 -1.66 13.85 -0.20
C PRO A 26 -1.19 13.37 -1.58
N ARG A 27 -0.29 14.10 -2.24
CA ARG A 27 0.29 13.68 -3.53
C ARG A 27 1.31 12.58 -3.32
N VAL A 28 2.22 12.76 -2.35
CA VAL A 28 3.21 11.73 -1.98
C VAL A 28 2.50 10.45 -1.53
N LEU A 29 1.43 10.57 -0.73
CA LEU A 29 0.60 9.44 -0.35
C LEU A 29 0.08 8.66 -1.56
N SER A 30 -0.38 9.37 -2.60
CA SER A 30 -0.84 8.71 -3.84
C SER A 30 0.29 7.96 -4.54
N ILE A 31 1.50 8.52 -4.59
CA ILE A 31 2.67 7.86 -5.17
C ILE A 31 3.01 6.61 -4.36
N VAL A 32 3.12 6.73 -3.04
CA VAL A 32 3.41 5.59 -2.15
C VAL A 32 2.38 4.47 -2.33
N ARG A 33 1.09 4.82 -2.38
CA ARG A 33 0.01 3.85 -2.62
C ARG A 33 0.17 3.12 -3.95
N VAL A 34 0.40 3.86 -5.04
CA VAL A 34 0.52 3.27 -6.38
C VAL A 34 1.75 2.36 -6.47
N VAL A 35 2.91 2.83 -6.02
CA VAL A 35 4.15 2.05 -6.06
C VAL A 35 4.03 0.80 -5.21
N ALA A 36 3.56 0.93 -3.96
CA ALA A 36 3.36 -0.21 -3.08
C ALA A 36 2.37 -1.23 -3.66
N ALA A 37 1.25 -0.77 -4.23
CA ALA A 37 0.26 -1.65 -4.83
C ALA A 37 0.79 -2.39 -6.06
N LEU A 38 1.60 -1.74 -6.92
CA LEU A 38 2.23 -2.39 -8.07
C LEU A 38 3.19 -3.50 -7.64
N ILE A 39 4.10 -3.22 -6.70
CA ILE A 39 5.04 -4.23 -6.20
C ILE A 39 4.28 -5.36 -5.49
N PHE A 40 3.22 -5.03 -4.75
CA PHE A 40 2.37 -6.02 -4.08
C PHE A 40 1.66 -6.94 -5.09
N MET A 41 1.16 -6.40 -6.19
CA MET A 41 0.54 -7.18 -7.27
C MET A 41 1.49 -8.20 -7.91
N GLU A 42 2.80 -7.93 -7.93
CA GLU A 42 3.78 -8.89 -8.47
C GLU A 42 3.74 -10.23 -7.71
N HIS A 43 3.49 -10.22 -6.41
CA HIS A 43 3.33 -11.45 -5.63
C HIS A 43 2.06 -12.23 -6.06
N GLY A 44 0.97 -11.53 -6.33
CA GLY A 44 -0.27 -12.14 -6.82
C GLY A 44 -0.14 -12.67 -8.25
N THR A 45 0.44 -11.88 -9.16
CA THR A 45 0.65 -12.31 -10.54
C THR A 45 1.63 -13.47 -10.63
N GLN A 46 2.65 -13.51 -9.78
CA GLN A 46 3.56 -14.64 -9.70
C GLN A 46 2.84 -15.92 -9.26
N LYS A 47 1.96 -15.83 -8.25
CA LYS A 47 1.19 -16.98 -7.75
C LYS A 47 0.18 -17.49 -8.78
N LEU A 48 -0.54 -16.59 -9.48
CA LEU A 48 -1.63 -16.98 -10.37
C LEU A 48 -1.20 -17.25 -11.81
N PHE A 49 -0.23 -16.51 -12.31
CA PHE A 49 0.16 -16.52 -13.73
C PHE A 49 1.62 -16.89 -13.95
N GLY A 50 2.40 -17.12 -12.88
CA GLY A 50 3.84 -17.41 -12.98
C GLY A 50 4.67 -16.21 -13.48
N PHE A 51 4.15 -14.99 -13.33
CA PHE A 51 4.86 -13.76 -13.72
C PHE A 51 5.01 -12.79 -12.54
N PRO A 52 6.23 -12.33 -12.22
CA PRO A 52 7.53 -12.71 -12.78
C PRO A 52 7.85 -14.22 -12.59
N PRO A 53 8.76 -14.80 -13.41
CA PRO A 53 9.08 -16.23 -13.29
C PRO A 53 9.57 -16.61 -11.90
N SER A 54 9.11 -17.76 -11.41
CA SER A 54 9.54 -18.35 -10.14
C SER A 54 10.10 -19.75 -10.38
N PRO A 55 11.16 -20.19 -9.67
CA PRO A 55 11.65 -21.56 -9.74
C PRO A 55 10.65 -22.57 -9.15
N ASN A 56 9.71 -22.11 -8.33
CA ASN A 56 8.69 -22.95 -7.74
C ASN A 56 7.40 -22.91 -8.57
N PRO A 57 6.71 -24.05 -8.76
CA PRO A 57 5.39 -24.04 -9.39
C PRO A 57 4.43 -23.19 -8.59
N GLY A 58 3.53 -22.49 -9.30
CA GLY A 58 2.47 -21.72 -8.66
C GLY A 58 1.55 -22.59 -7.81
N PRO A 59 0.91 -22.04 -6.78
CA PRO A 59 -0.03 -22.78 -5.95
C PRO A 59 -1.28 -23.17 -6.75
N ALA A 60 -1.98 -24.24 -6.34
CA ALA A 60 -3.29 -24.54 -6.88
C ALA A 60 -4.24 -23.36 -6.65
N LEU A 61 -5.04 -23.03 -7.67
CA LEU A 61 -5.93 -21.85 -7.64
C LEU A 61 -6.89 -21.86 -6.44
N PHE A 62 -7.42 -23.02 -6.09
CA PHE A 62 -8.34 -23.20 -4.94
C PHE A 62 -7.61 -23.56 -3.63
N SER A 63 -6.34 -23.21 -3.51
CA SER A 63 -5.59 -23.29 -2.25
C SER A 63 -5.63 -21.96 -1.51
N LEU A 64 -5.22 -21.98 -0.23
CA LEU A 64 -5.05 -20.77 0.57
C LEU A 64 -4.13 -19.75 -0.13
N TYR A 65 -3.01 -20.21 -0.70
CA TYR A 65 -2.06 -19.36 -1.43
C TYR A 65 -2.61 -18.86 -2.77
N GLY A 66 -3.46 -19.65 -3.46
CA GLY A 66 -4.14 -19.21 -4.66
C GLY A 66 -5.18 -18.13 -4.34
N PHE A 67 -5.93 -18.29 -3.25
CA PHE A 67 -6.85 -17.26 -2.77
C PHE A 67 -6.13 -15.98 -2.38
N ALA A 68 -5.01 -16.07 -1.67
CA ALA A 68 -4.16 -14.92 -1.37
C ALA A 68 -3.69 -14.23 -2.66
N GLY A 69 -3.25 -14.99 -3.68
CA GLY A 69 -2.88 -14.42 -4.98
C GLY A 69 -4.02 -13.65 -5.66
N MET A 70 -5.26 -14.12 -5.55
CA MET A 70 -6.44 -13.38 -6.06
C MET A 70 -6.65 -12.06 -5.31
N LEU A 71 -6.55 -12.07 -3.97
CA LEU A 71 -6.64 -10.85 -3.15
C LEU A 71 -5.54 -9.85 -3.51
N GLU A 72 -4.31 -10.33 -3.68
CA GLU A 72 -3.15 -9.49 -4.04
C GLU A 72 -3.33 -8.82 -5.41
N VAL A 73 -3.85 -9.54 -6.42
CA VAL A 73 -4.07 -8.97 -7.76
C VAL A 73 -5.26 -8.02 -7.75
N VAL A 74 -6.41 -8.45 -7.26
CA VAL A 74 -7.64 -7.63 -7.29
C VAL A 74 -7.51 -6.45 -6.33
N GLY A 75 -7.09 -6.69 -5.11
CA GLY A 75 -6.89 -5.64 -4.11
C GLY A 75 -5.80 -4.66 -4.51
N GLY A 76 -4.68 -5.17 -5.05
CA GLY A 76 -3.61 -4.33 -5.60
C GLY A 76 -4.09 -3.44 -6.74
N ALA A 77 -4.86 -3.98 -7.70
CA ALA A 77 -5.44 -3.20 -8.79
C ALA A 77 -6.37 -2.10 -8.27
N LEU A 78 -7.22 -2.39 -7.29
CA LEU A 78 -8.08 -1.40 -6.64
C LEU A 78 -7.26 -0.33 -5.93
N LEU A 79 -6.17 -0.71 -5.26
CA LEU A 79 -5.25 0.25 -4.64
C LEU A 79 -4.51 1.08 -5.69
N VAL A 80 -4.08 0.53 -6.82
CA VAL A 80 -3.46 1.33 -7.91
C VAL A 80 -4.42 2.41 -8.38
N LEU A 81 -5.68 2.08 -8.60
CA LEU A 81 -6.72 3.02 -9.00
C LEU A 81 -7.11 3.99 -7.88
N GLY A 82 -6.87 3.61 -6.63
CA GLY A 82 -7.36 4.33 -5.46
C GLY A 82 -8.88 4.28 -5.35
N LEU A 83 -9.44 3.12 -5.63
CA LEU A 83 -10.87 2.84 -5.55
C LEU A 83 -11.15 1.92 -4.36
N PHE A 84 -12.12 2.29 -3.52
CA PHE A 84 -12.41 1.62 -2.25
C PHE A 84 -11.15 1.48 -1.38
N THR A 85 -10.27 2.49 -1.41
CA THR A 85 -8.93 2.41 -0.82
C THR A 85 -8.96 1.95 0.63
N ARG A 86 -9.83 2.53 1.47
CA ARG A 86 -9.87 2.23 2.91
C ARG A 86 -10.23 0.78 3.21
N PRO A 87 -11.38 0.24 2.76
CA PRO A 87 -11.73 -1.15 3.06
C PRO A 87 -10.79 -2.14 2.39
N VAL A 88 -10.33 -1.88 1.16
CA VAL A 88 -9.36 -2.75 0.48
C VAL A 88 -8.04 -2.79 1.23
N ALA A 89 -7.49 -1.65 1.60
CA ALA A 89 -6.24 -1.58 2.36
C ALA A 89 -6.37 -2.28 3.73
N PHE A 90 -7.51 -2.17 4.40
CA PHE A 90 -7.74 -2.89 5.66
C PHE A 90 -7.72 -4.42 5.47
N ILE A 91 -8.38 -4.92 4.43
CA ILE A 91 -8.39 -6.37 4.11
C ILE A 91 -6.97 -6.84 3.79
N LEU A 92 -6.22 -6.13 2.94
CA LEU A 92 -4.86 -6.50 2.56
C LEU A 92 -3.88 -6.38 3.74
N SER A 93 -4.09 -5.44 4.66
CA SER A 93 -3.33 -5.38 5.91
C SER A 93 -3.53 -6.65 6.74
N GLY A 94 -4.77 -7.10 6.89
CA GLY A 94 -5.10 -8.35 7.57
C GLY A 94 -4.50 -9.58 6.89
N GLU A 95 -4.55 -9.64 5.56
CA GLU A 95 -3.91 -10.68 4.76
C GLU A 95 -2.40 -10.75 5.04
N MET A 96 -1.72 -9.61 5.06
CA MET A 96 -0.27 -9.56 5.31
C MET A 96 0.10 -9.93 6.74
N ALA A 97 -0.72 -9.56 7.72
CA ALA A 97 -0.56 -10.03 9.10
C ALA A 97 -0.69 -11.56 9.17
N PHE A 98 -1.70 -12.11 8.51
CA PHE A 98 -1.93 -13.57 8.45
C PHE A 98 -0.76 -14.27 7.73
N ALA A 99 -0.31 -13.75 6.58
CA ALA A 99 0.81 -14.29 5.83
C ALA A 99 2.10 -14.32 6.66
N TYR A 100 2.37 -13.27 7.44
CA TYR A 100 3.53 -13.26 8.34
C TYR A 100 3.47 -14.39 9.37
N TRP A 101 2.37 -14.52 10.11
CA TRP A 101 2.25 -15.51 11.16
C TRP A 101 2.19 -16.94 10.65
N MET A 102 1.63 -17.18 9.48
CA MET A 102 1.51 -18.52 8.90
C MET A 102 2.76 -18.98 8.15
N SER A 103 3.40 -18.07 7.41
CA SER A 103 4.46 -18.47 6.46
C SER A 103 5.87 -18.06 6.89
N HIS A 104 6.02 -17.05 7.73
CA HIS A 104 7.31 -16.50 8.10
C HIS A 104 7.68 -16.75 9.56
N ALA A 105 6.82 -16.37 10.50
CA ALA A 105 7.09 -16.47 11.94
C ALA A 105 7.49 -17.89 12.42
N PRO A 106 6.92 -19.01 11.88
CA PRO A 106 7.32 -20.35 12.31
C PRO A 106 8.76 -20.71 11.95
N ARG A 107 9.40 -20.01 10.99
CA ARG A 107 10.77 -20.29 10.58
C ARG A 107 11.81 -19.67 11.50
N ASN A 108 11.56 -18.46 11.97
CA ASN A 108 12.45 -17.72 12.88
C ASN A 108 11.70 -16.54 13.52
N VAL A 109 12.10 -16.14 14.73
CA VAL A 109 11.53 -14.97 15.44
C VAL A 109 11.93 -13.65 14.77
N PHE A 110 13.12 -13.59 14.15
CA PHE A 110 13.61 -12.36 13.54
C PHE A 110 13.15 -12.25 12.08
N PRO A 111 12.41 -11.18 11.71
CA PRO A 111 11.90 -10.97 10.34
C PRO A 111 12.97 -11.03 9.28
N LEU A 112 14.13 -10.45 9.53
CA LEU A 112 15.28 -10.48 8.63
C LEU A 112 15.73 -11.93 8.28
N LEU A 113 15.63 -12.86 9.23
CA LEU A 113 16.06 -14.24 9.06
C LEU A 113 14.96 -15.15 8.52
N ASN A 114 13.68 -14.75 8.67
CA ASN A 114 12.55 -15.54 8.19
C ASN A 114 12.00 -15.04 6.84
N GLY A 115 12.54 -13.92 6.29
CA GLY A 115 12.09 -13.30 5.06
C GLY A 115 10.73 -12.63 5.16
N GLY A 116 10.28 -12.29 6.38
CA GLY A 116 8.95 -11.70 6.63
C GLY A 116 8.90 -10.18 6.64
N ASP A 117 10.02 -9.49 6.39
CA ASP A 117 10.09 -8.02 6.43
C ASP A 117 9.05 -7.38 5.53
N ALA A 118 8.90 -7.86 4.30
CA ALA A 118 7.94 -7.33 3.35
C ALA A 118 6.50 -7.48 3.84
N SER A 119 6.14 -8.64 4.41
CA SER A 119 4.78 -8.87 4.94
C SER A 119 4.46 -7.90 6.07
N ILE A 120 5.41 -7.64 6.97
CA ILE A 120 5.25 -6.67 8.06
C ILE A 120 5.10 -5.26 7.49
N LEU A 121 5.99 -4.85 6.58
CA LEU A 121 5.95 -3.50 5.98
C LEU A 121 4.64 -3.27 5.23
N TYR A 122 4.17 -4.22 4.43
CA TYR A 122 2.88 -4.11 3.74
C TYR A 122 1.71 -4.08 4.73
N CYS A 123 1.73 -4.90 5.78
CA CYS A 123 0.69 -4.88 6.80
C CYS A 123 0.50 -3.47 7.36
N PHE A 124 1.55 -2.84 7.85
CA PHE A 124 1.45 -1.51 8.45
C PHE A 124 1.25 -0.39 7.43
N LEU A 125 1.81 -0.51 6.22
CA LEU A 125 1.58 0.45 5.15
C LEU A 125 0.10 0.44 4.71
N PHE A 126 -0.49 -0.74 4.53
CA PHE A 126 -1.90 -0.84 4.17
C PHE A 126 -2.80 -0.44 5.34
N LEU A 127 -2.41 -0.73 6.58
CA LEU A 127 -3.12 -0.21 7.74
C LEU A 127 -3.12 1.33 7.74
N TYR A 128 -1.99 1.95 7.45
CA TYR A 128 -1.92 3.40 7.31
C TYR A 128 -2.83 3.91 6.18
N LEU A 129 -2.84 3.28 5.01
CA LEU A 129 -3.73 3.64 3.90
C LEU A 129 -5.22 3.47 4.24
N ALA A 130 -5.57 2.49 5.08
CA ALA A 130 -6.94 2.32 5.55
C ALA A 130 -7.46 3.53 6.34
N PHE A 131 -6.58 4.22 7.06
CA PHE A 131 -6.93 5.45 7.80
C PHE A 131 -6.66 6.73 7.01
N ALA A 132 -5.57 6.80 6.26
CA ALA A 132 -5.19 7.98 5.48
C ALA A 132 -6.01 8.13 4.19
N GLY A 133 -6.44 7.01 3.59
CA GLY A 133 -7.17 6.99 2.31
C GLY A 133 -6.25 7.03 1.09
N GLY A 134 -6.83 7.23 -0.09
CA GLY A 134 -6.15 7.10 -1.38
C GLY A 134 -5.24 8.26 -1.81
N GLY A 135 -5.25 9.37 -1.06
CA GLY A 135 -4.48 10.56 -1.40
C GLY A 135 -5.11 11.44 -2.48
N ALA A 136 -4.32 12.36 -3.04
CA ALA A 136 -4.82 13.37 -3.98
C ALA A 136 -5.27 12.77 -5.32
N TRP A 137 -4.60 11.72 -5.79
CA TRP A 137 -4.82 11.08 -7.10
C TRP A 137 -5.49 9.72 -6.92
N SER A 138 -6.71 9.70 -6.41
CA SER A 138 -7.51 8.50 -6.20
C SER A 138 -8.88 8.64 -6.85
N LEU A 139 -9.45 7.53 -7.33
CA LEU A 139 -10.83 7.50 -7.82
C LEU A 139 -11.82 7.78 -6.68
N ASP A 140 -11.53 7.37 -5.46
CA ASP A 140 -12.36 7.70 -4.29
C ASP A 140 -12.58 9.21 -4.17
N ARG A 141 -11.50 9.99 -4.34
CA ARG A 141 -11.57 11.45 -4.31
C ARG A 141 -12.26 12.02 -5.54
N ALA A 142 -11.97 11.52 -6.73
CA ALA A 142 -12.56 11.99 -7.98
C ALA A 142 -14.08 11.76 -8.01
N LEU A 143 -14.52 10.60 -7.52
CA LEU A 143 -15.93 10.22 -7.45
C LEU A 143 -16.62 10.73 -6.17
N ARG A 144 -15.90 11.45 -5.30
CA ARG A 144 -16.40 11.97 -4.02
C ARG A 144 -17.01 10.87 -3.13
N LEU A 145 -16.47 9.68 -3.20
CA LEU A 145 -16.93 8.57 -2.36
C LEU A 145 -16.64 8.86 -0.90
N LYS A 146 -17.68 8.91 -0.08
CA LYS A 146 -17.58 9.03 1.38
C LYS A 146 -17.49 7.61 1.95
N MET A 147 -16.28 7.16 2.19
CA MET A 147 -16.01 5.87 2.85
C MET A 147 -15.15 6.06 4.06
#